data_c668a3994b23e4b45a4a8a92f4455407
#
_entry.id   c668a3994b23e4b45a4a8a92f4455407
#
_cell.length_a   1.000
_cell.length_b   1.000
_cell.length_c   1.000
_cell.angle_alpha   90.00
_cell.angle_beta   90.00
_cell.angle_gamma   90.00
#
_symmetry.space_group_name_H-M   'P 1'
#
loop_
_entity.id
_entity.type
_entity.pdbx_description
1 polymer ?
#
loop_
_entity_poly.entity_id
_entity_poly.type
_entity_poly.pdbx_seq_one_letter_code
_entity_poly.pdbx_strand_id
1 'polypeptide(L)'
;MLKSVAVADTTISAQRDRLSWGVVELQVTDLDRAVAFWTSALGLIVRDTAAPGVALGTRVRTLIVLHPGAVVPVKAPFTGMYHLAIGMRSQAEFSRLLARLIQRNVPVAPTDHLMAKSLYLHDPDGLEIEITLETPERFSHFGDMSRGPRLYDVDGIVHSGRGPLDVRAELSHAAGADPMAPMAGDGYVAHLHFKVAALEPALNWFETLGFERHLTLDGWGFADMGAGAPNTHRLAMNTWAGPNRPPMPQDMAGLVHYELIAHGDLAATPHLRQDGDVRRGTDPAGVAVTLRTDI
;
A
#
# COMPACT_ATOMS: atom_id res chain seq x y z
N MET A 1 30.67 -43.20 23.62
CA MET A 1 30.82 -42.51 22.32
C MET A 1 29.46 -41.91 21.95
N LEU A 2 29.25 -40.66 22.24
CA LEU A 2 28.06 -39.89 21.87
C LEU A 2 28.33 -39.29 20.50
N LYS A 3 27.52 -39.67 19.51
CA LYS A 3 27.56 -39.08 18.17
C LYS A 3 26.91 -37.67 18.22
N SER A 4 27.72 -36.68 17.94
CA SER A 4 27.29 -35.29 17.69
C SER A 4 26.38 -35.29 16.46
N VAL A 5 25.11 -34.87 16.65
CA VAL A 5 24.21 -34.56 15.55
C VAL A 5 24.52 -33.12 15.15
N ALA A 6 25.08 -32.94 13.96
CA ALA A 6 25.26 -31.65 13.36
C ALA A 6 23.85 -31.02 13.07
N VAL A 7 23.55 -29.96 13.76
CA VAL A 7 22.38 -29.09 13.40
C VAL A 7 22.76 -28.42 12.09
N ALA A 8 22.04 -28.75 11.03
CA ALA A 8 22.16 -28.04 9.75
C ALA A 8 21.74 -26.61 9.98
N ASP A 9 22.67 -25.69 9.75
CA ASP A 9 22.46 -24.24 9.75
C ASP A 9 21.60 -23.92 8.52
N THR A 10 20.27 -23.91 8.69
CA THR A 10 19.32 -23.41 7.69
C THR A 10 19.35 -21.89 7.76
N THR A 11 20.33 -21.28 7.10
CA THR A 11 20.24 -19.90 6.66
C THR A 11 19.01 -19.78 5.78
N ILE A 12 17.89 -19.35 6.37
CA ILE A 12 16.72 -18.88 5.61
C ILE A 12 17.21 -17.64 4.85
N SER A 13 17.58 -17.82 3.58
CA SER A 13 17.75 -16.73 2.65
C SER A 13 16.46 -15.92 2.71
N ALA A 14 16.52 -14.69 3.24
CA ALA A 14 15.36 -13.81 3.32
C ALA A 14 14.89 -13.56 1.88
N GLN A 15 13.88 -14.31 1.48
CA GLN A 15 13.29 -14.19 0.15
C GLN A 15 12.72 -12.76 0.03
N ARG A 16 13.24 -12.01 -0.94
CA ARG A 16 12.81 -10.63 -1.20
C ARG A 16 11.64 -10.61 -2.16
N ASP A 17 10.86 -9.54 -2.09
CA ASP A 17 9.85 -9.27 -3.11
C ASP A 17 10.50 -9.16 -4.49
N ARG A 18 9.85 -9.78 -5.48
CA ARG A 18 10.24 -9.69 -6.91
C ARG A 18 9.71 -8.43 -7.57
N LEU A 19 8.69 -7.82 -6.96
CA LEU A 19 8.07 -6.58 -7.40
C LEU A 19 8.02 -5.61 -6.23
N SER A 20 8.20 -4.34 -6.54
CA SER A 20 7.91 -3.24 -5.63
C SER A 20 7.16 -2.14 -6.36
N TRP A 21 6.49 -1.29 -5.59
CA TRP A 21 5.83 -0.10 -6.12
C TRP A 21 6.86 1.00 -6.35
N GLY A 22 6.78 1.63 -7.51
CA GLY A 22 7.48 2.86 -7.82
C GLY A 22 6.63 4.09 -7.48
N VAL A 23 6.61 5.06 -8.40
CA VAL A 23 5.84 6.28 -8.25
C VAL A 23 4.35 6.01 -8.48
N VAL A 24 3.51 6.62 -7.65
CA VAL A 24 2.04 6.60 -7.78
C VAL A 24 1.57 8.00 -8.19
N GLU A 25 0.76 8.09 -9.24
CA GLU A 25 0.28 9.36 -9.76
C GLU A 25 -1.22 9.53 -9.48
N LEU A 26 -1.54 10.61 -8.81
CA LEU A 26 -2.90 10.93 -8.37
C LEU A 26 -3.37 12.22 -9.05
N GLN A 27 -4.60 12.21 -9.54
CA GLN A 27 -5.27 13.42 -10.03
C GLN A 27 -6.13 14.03 -8.90
N VAL A 28 -6.04 15.35 -8.73
CA VAL A 28 -6.69 16.10 -7.65
C VAL A 28 -7.47 17.31 -8.18
N THR A 29 -8.46 17.77 -7.41
CA THR A 29 -9.31 18.92 -7.82
C THR A 29 -8.62 20.26 -7.59
N ASP A 30 -7.73 20.34 -6.59
CA ASP A 30 -6.97 21.54 -6.24
C ASP A 30 -5.56 21.13 -5.84
N LEU A 31 -4.60 21.41 -6.73
CA LEU A 31 -3.21 20.97 -6.57
C LEU A 31 -2.54 21.60 -5.34
N ASP A 32 -2.75 22.89 -5.11
CA ASP A 32 -2.11 23.62 -4.00
C ASP A 32 -2.63 23.10 -2.65
N ARG A 33 -3.93 22.89 -2.54
CA ARG A 33 -4.58 22.32 -1.35
C ARG A 33 -4.09 20.89 -1.10
N ALA A 34 -3.99 20.07 -2.15
CA ALA A 34 -3.47 18.71 -2.02
C ALA A 34 -2.01 18.70 -1.60
N VAL A 35 -1.13 19.47 -2.25
CA VAL A 35 0.29 19.59 -1.87
C VAL A 35 0.42 20.06 -0.42
N ALA A 36 -0.34 21.07 0.00
CA ALA A 36 -0.32 21.54 1.38
C ALA A 36 -0.73 20.44 2.38
N PHE A 37 -1.74 19.63 2.06
CA PHE A 37 -2.16 18.51 2.89
C PHE A 37 -1.05 17.42 2.96
N TRP A 38 -0.61 16.92 1.83
CA TRP A 38 0.34 15.81 1.77
C TRP A 38 1.70 16.16 2.43
N THR A 39 2.12 17.42 2.34
CA THR A 39 3.34 17.90 3.02
C THR A 39 3.11 18.12 4.51
N SER A 40 2.00 18.75 4.91
CA SER A 40 1.75 19.07 6.32
C SER A 40 1.30 17.87 7.14
N ALA A 41 0.40 17.02 6.61
CA ALA A 41 -0.13 15.86 7.32
C ALA A 41 0.88 14.70 7.34
N LEU A 42 1.48 14.35 6.20
CA LEU A 42 2.35 13.19 6.08
C LEU A 42 3.85 13.50 6.22
N GLY A 43 4.21 14.77 6.13
CA GLY A 43 5.62 15.18 6.16
C GLY A 43 6.39 14.87 4.89
N LEU A 44 5.70 14.64 3.78
CA LEU A 44 6.36 14.57 2.48
C LEU A 44 6.99 15.91 2.11
N ILE A 45 8.03 15.88 1.33
CA ILE A 45 8.68 17.08 0.79
C ILE A 45 8.40 17.20 -0.70
N VAL A 46 8.34 18.45 -1.19
CA VAL A 46 8.30 18.72 -2.62
C VAL A 46 9.67 18.35 -3.20
N ARG A 47 9.68 17.50 -4.21
CA ARG A 47 10.88 17.01 -4.87
C ARG A 47 11.11 17.66 -6.22
N ASP A 48 10.03 17.88 -6.96
CA ASP A 48 10.04 18.52 -8.26
C ASP A 48 8.68 19.17 -8.52
N THR A 49 8.69 20.24 -9.28
CA THR A 49 7.50 21.01 -9.70
C THR A 49 7.40 21.06 -11.22
N ALA A 50 7.97 20.09 -11.94
CA ALA A 50 7.86 20.02 -13.40
C ALA A 50 6.39 19.87 -13.82
N ALA A 51 5.89 20.89 -14.56
CA ALA A 51 4.51 20.91 -15.03
C ALA A 51 4.15 19.65 -15.85
N PRO A 52 2.92 19.10 -15.74
CA PRO A 52 1.78 19.70 -15.06
C PRO A 52 1.58 19.30 -13.60
N GLY A 53 2.46 18.51 -12.99
CA GLY A 53 2.28 17.93 -11.66
C GLY A 53 3.35 18.37 -10.64
N VAL A 54 3.13 17.98 -9.38
CA VAL A 54 4.08 18.18 -8.27
C VAL A 54 4.48 16.82 -7.71
N ALA A 55 5.77 16.53 -7.76
CA ALA A 55 6.34 15.32 -7.19
C ALA A 55 6.62 15.49 -5.69
N LEU A 56 6.07 14.59 -4.89
CA LEU A 56 6.23 14.54 -3.44
C LEU A 56 6.87 13.23 -3.01
N GLY A 57 7.63 13.28 -1.93
CA GLY A 57 8.26 12.07 -1.42
C GLY A 57 9.09 12.30 -0.17
N THR A 58 10.03 11.40 0.05
CA THR A 58 11.05 11.53 1.10
C THR A 58 12.29 12.26 0.56
N ARG A 59 13.30 12.46 1.39
CA ARG A 59 14.59 13.01 0.92
C ARG A 59 15.30 12.08 -0.08
N VAL A 60 14.98 10.80 -0.08
CA VAL A 60 15.65 9.78 -0.89
C VAL A 60 14.93 9.55 -2.21
N ARG A 61 13.59 9.49 -2.21
CA ARG A 61 12.81 9.09 -3.39
C ARG A 61 11.49 9.84 -3.52
N THR A 62 10.99 9.96 -4.75
CA THR A 62 9.63 10.34 -5.05
C THR A 62 8.71 9.16 -4.71
N LEU A 63 7.57 9.42 -4.06
CA LEU A 63 6.55 8.43 -3.77
C LEU A 63 5.29 8.66 -4.59
N ILE A 64 4.86 9.92 -4.69
CA ILE A 64 3.65 10.30 -5.42
C ILE A 64 3.92 11.50 -6.34
N VAL A 65 3.13 11.60 -7.39
CA VAL A 65 2.97 12.83 -8.18
C VAL A 65 1.51 13.24 -8.13
N LEU A 66 1.26 14.48 -7.78
CA LEU A 66 -0.07 15.08 -7.79
C LEU A 66 -0.26 15.86 -9.08
N HIS A 67 -1.31 15.54 -9.83
CA HIS A 67 -1.67 16.22 -11.07
C HIS A 67 -2.95 17.04 -10.87
N PRO A 68 -3.02 18.27 -11.42
CA PRO A 68 -4.30 18.96 -11.54
C PRO A 68 -5.16 18.30 -12.62
N GLY A 69 -6.45 18.54 -12.62
CA GLY A 69 -7.33 18.14 -13.73
C GLY A 69 -8.61 17.46 -13.30
N ALA A 70 -8.72 16.98 -12.06
CA ALA A 70 -10.00 16.53 -11.55
C ALA A 70 -10.96 17.71 -11.40
N VAL A 71 -12.23 17.50 -11.71
CA VAL A 71 -13.32 18.47 -11.54
C VAL A 71 -14.16 18.12 -10.31
N VAL A 72 -14.23 16.84 -9.99
CA VAL A 72 -15.00 16.34 -8.84
C VAL A 72 -14.12 15.51 -7.90
N PRO A 73 -14.35 15.58 -6.58
CA PRO A 73 -13.67 14.71 -5.63
C PRO A 73 -14.07 13.24 -5.81
N VAL A 74 -13.42 12.34 -5.07
CA VAL A 74 -13.74 10.90 -5.08
C VAL A 74 -15.21 10.67 -4.80
N LYS A 75 -15.85 9.84 -5.63
CA LYS A 75 -17.23 9.40 -5.46
C LYS A 75 -17.35 7.90 -5.64
N ALA A 76 -18.27 7.28 -4.92
CA ALA A 76 -18.69 5.90 -5.20
C ALA A 76 -19.84 5.94 -6.24
N PRO A 77 -20.09 4.85 -7.00
CA PRO A 77 -19.46 3.54 -6.96
C PRO A 77 -18.68 3.24 -8.25
N PHE A 78 -17.39 3.47 -8.26
CA PHE A 78 -16.50 3.19 -9.40
C PHE A 78 -15.41 2.20 -9.00
N THR A 79 -14.82 1.49 -9.99
CA THR A 79 -13.54 0.80 -9.79
C THR A 79 -12.39 1.81 -9.77
N GLY A 80 -11.21 1.39 -9.35
CA GLY A 80 -10.04 2.25 -9.17
C GLY A 80 -9.40 2.05 -7.80
N MET A 81 -8.66 3.03 -7.32
CA MET A 81 -8.03 2.94 -6.01
C MET A 81 -9.06 2.89 -4.88
N TYR A 82 -8.87 1.96 -3.93
CA TYR A 82 -9.52 1.98 -2.63
C TYR A 82 -8.66 2.79 -1.66
N HIS A 83 -7.40 2.40 -1.46
CA HIS A 83 -6.41 3.23 -0.77
C HIS A 83 -4.99 3.02 -1.30
N LEU A 84 -4.13 4.00 -1.01
CA LEU A 84 -2.69 3.96 -1.16
C LEU A 84 -2.06 3.80 0.22
N ALA A 85 -1.19 2.78 0.40
CA ALA A 85 -0.44 2.59 1.63
C ALA A 85 1.01 3.08 1.51
N ILE A 86 1.41 3.92 2.47
CA ILE A 86 2.79 4.37 2.64
C ILE A 86 3.39 3.64 3.85
N GLY A 87 4.43 2.86 3.60
CA GLY A 87 5.09 2.03 4.60
C GLY A 87 6.17 2.76 5.38
N MET A 88 6.16 2.56 6.70
CA MET A 88 7.22 2.97 7.61
C MET A 88 8.11 1.77 7.92
N ARG A 89 9.43 2.01 8.05
CA ARG A 89 10.40 0.96 8.36
C ARG A 89 10.67 0.81 9.85
N SER A 90 10.19 1.72 10.68
CA SER A 90 10.41 1.64 12.11
C SER A 90 9.17 2.03 12.92
N GLN A 91 9.04 1.42 14.09
CA GLN A 91 8.01 1.74 15.09
C GLN A 91 8.07 3.22 15.50
N ALA A 92 9.27 3.75 15.69
CA ALA A 92 9.47 5.15 16.09
C ALA A 92 8.91 6.13 15.03
N GLU A 93 9.16 5.86 13.74
CA GLU A 93 8.67 6.73 12.66
C GLU A 93 7.15 6.62 12.49
N PHE A 94 6.58 5.42 12.56
CA PHE A 94 5.13 5.22 12.57
C PHE A 94 4.46 6.00 13.70
N SER A 95 4.99 5.88 14.92
CA SER A 95 4.47 6.56 16.10
C SER A 95 4.65 8.09 16.03
N ARG A 96 5.75 8.55 15.44
CA ARG A 96 5.99 9.96 15.19
C ARG A 96 4.98 10.56 14.22
N LEU A 97 4.62 9.82 13.16
CA LEU A 97 3.56 10.24 12.22
C LEU A 97 2.18 10.25 12.89
N LEU A 98 1.87 9.27 13.76
CA LEU A 98 0.66 9.31 14.56
C LEU A 98 0.60 10.58 15.43
N ALA A 99 1.71 10.91 16.13
CA ALA A 99 1.80 12.13 16.92
C ALA A 99 1.60 13.39 16.07
N ARG A 100 2.17 13.43 14.85
CA ARG A 100 1.97 14.51 13.88
C ARG A 100 0.51 14.68 13.49
N LEU A 101 -0.17 13.60 13.10
CA LEU A 101 -1.58 13.64 12.71
C LEU A 101 -2.47 14.16 13.82
N ILE A 102 -2.23 13.71 15.06
CA ILE A 102 -2.95 14.19 16.25
C ILE A 102 -2.67 15.68 16.49
N GLN A 103 -1.41 16.11 16.46
CA GLN A 103 -1.04 17.51 16.67
C GLN A 103 -1.61 18.43 15.58
N ARG A 104 -1.77 17.93 14.37
CA ARG A 104 -2.37 18.65 13.22
C ARG A 104 -3.88 18.60 13.21
N ASN A 105 -4.52 17.88 14.16
CA ASN A 105 -5.95 17.61 14.18
C ASN A 105 -6.46 16.97 12.86
N VAL A 106 -5.65 16.13 12.24
CA VAL A 106 -6.07 15.35 11.06
C VAL A 106 -6.87 14.16 11.55
N PRO A 107 -8.13 13.99 11.09
CA PRO A 107 -8.92 12.79 11.42
C PRO A 107 -8.18 11.54 10.97
N VAL A 108 -7.99 10.60 11.89
CA VAL A 108 -7.27 9.35 11.63
C VAL A 108 -7.96 8.19 12.34
N ALA A 109 -7.99 7.02 11.71
CA ALA A 109 -8.51 5.77 12.28
C ALA A 109 -7.33 4.80 12.53
N PRO A 110 -6.76 4.78 13.74
CA PRO A 110 -5.71 3.85 14.11
C PRO A 110 -6.26 2.42 14.21
N THR A 111 -5.63 1.49 13.51
CA THR A 111 -6.10 0.11 13.37
C THR A 111 -4.95 -0.88 13.58
N ASP A 112 -5.22 -1.95 14.34
CA ASP A 112 -4.33 -3.11 14.47
C ASP A 112 -4.84 -4.24 13.56
N HIS A 113 -3.98 -4.71 12.65
CA HIS A 113 -4.23 -5.85 11.78
C HIS A 113 -3.47 -7.12 12.21
N LEU A 114 -2.81 -7.09 13.34
CA LEU A 114 -1.86 -8.09 13.84
C LEU A 114 -0.58 -8.13 13.00
N MET A 115 -0.68 -8.40 11.69
CA MET A 115 0.47 -8.43 10.76
C MET A 115 0.95 -7.03 10.35
N ALA A 116 0.17 -6.01 10.63
CA ALA A 116 0.51 -4.61 10.43
C ALA A 116 -0.24 -3.72 11.43
N LYS A 117 0.30 -2.55 11.70
CA LYS A 117 -0.36 -1.43 12.36
C LYS A 117 -0.60 -0.35 11.33
N SER A 118 -1.80 0.24 11.31
CA SER A 118 -2.21 1.14 10.26
C SER A 118 -2.91 2.39 10.78
N LEU A 119 -2.72 3.50 10.06
CA LEU A 119 -3.38 4.78 10.30
C LEU A 119 -4.12 5.16 9.02
N TYR A 120 -5.45 5.08 9.02
CA TYR A 120 -6.28 5.44 7.87
C TYR A 120 -6.73 6.89 7.96
N LEU A 121 -6.56 7.64 6.88
CA LEU A 121 -6.98 9.02 6.76
C LEU A 121 -7.38 9.33 5.31
N HIS A 122 -7.99 10.48 5.10
CA HIS A 122 -8.38 10.93 3.76
C HIS A 122 -7.72 12.27 3.46
N ASP A 123 -7.34 12.44 2.21
CA ASP A 123 -6.92 13.73 1.69
C ASP A 123 -8.15 14.66 1.46
N PRO A 124 -7.95 15.93 1.07
CA PRO A 124 -9.06 16.87 0.85
C PRO A 124 -10.03 16.50 -0.27
N ASP A 125 -9.65 15.61 -1.18
CA ASP A 125 -10.52 15.09 -2.25
C ASP A 125 -11.18 13.75 -1.90
N GLY A 126 -10.91 13.22 -0.69
CA GLY A 126 -11.45 11.94 -0.23
C GLY A 126 -10.63 10.73 -0.70
N LEU A 127 -9.41 10.93 -1.18
CA LEU A 127 -8.47 9.83 -1.44
C LEU A 127 -8.06 9.19 -0.11
N GLU A 128 -8.31 7.89 0.03
CA GLU A 128 -7.94 7.18 1.25
C GLU A 128 -6.46 6.83 1.24
N ILE A 129 -5.80 7.14 2.35
CA ILE A 129 -4.37 6.92 2.59
C ILE A 129 -4.24 6.04 3.81
N GLU A 130 -3.37 5.05 3.72
CA GLU A 130 -2.93 4.24 4.85
C GLU A 130 -1.46 4.54 5.15
N ILE A 131 -1.12 4.85 6.40
CA ILE A 131 0.26 4.79 6.88
C ILE A 131 0.40 3.46 7.58
N THR A 132 1.31 2.61 7.13
CA THR A 132 1.42 1.24 7.64
C THR A 132 2.81 0.93 8.18
N LEU A 133 2.85 0.14 9.26
CA LEU A 133 4.03 -0.52 9.79
C LEU A 133 3.78 -2.02 9.78
N GLU A 134 4.52 -2.77 8.98
CA GLU A 134 4.45 -4.22 8.97
C GLU A 134 5.01 -4.81 10.27
N THR A 135 4.28 -5.76 10.86
CA THR A 135 4.62 -6.45 12.11
C THR A 135 4.43 -7.97 11.97
N PRO A 136 5.04 -8.61 10.93
CA PRO A 136 4.85 -10.03 10.66
C PRO A 136 5.33 -10.94 11.81
N GLU A 137 6.23 -10.47 12.64
CA GLU A 137 6.73 -11.17 13.82
C GLU A 137 5.67 -11.42 14.89
N ARG A 138 4.55 -10.69 14.84
CA ARG A 138 3.40 -10.86 15.75
C ARG A 138 2.47 -11.99 15.33
N PHE A 139 2.51 -12.37 14.06
CA PHE A 139 1.60 -13.33 13.43
C PHE A 139 2.15 -14.75 13.48
N SER A 140 1.30 -15.72 13.81
CA SER A 140 1.60 -17.14 13.80
C SER A 140 0.98 -17.84 12.59
N HIS A 141 -0.35 -17.86 12.50
CA HIS A 141 -1.06 -18.55 11.42
C HIS A 141 -2.50 -18.04 11.25
N PHE A 142 -3.09 -18.37 10.10
CA PHE A 142 -4.52 -18.16 9.87
C PHE A 142 -5.33 -19.31 10.47
N GLY A 143 -6.46 -18.99 11.11
CA GLY A 143 -7.45 -19.97 11.52
C GLY A 143 -8.48 -20.27 10.43
N ASP A 144 -9.62 -20.83 10.84
CA ASP A 144 -10.76 -21.00 9.94
C ASP A 144 -11.37 -19.65 9.58
N MET A 145 -11.23 -19.28 8.30
CA MET A 145 -11.68 -18.01 7.73
C MET A 145 -13.13 -18.04 7.21
N SER A 146 -13.83 -19.18 7.32
CA SER A 146 -15.18 -19.37 6.76
C SER A 146 -16.24 -18.42 7.35
N ARG A 147 -16.01 -17.91 8.57
CA ARG A 147 -16.90 -16.99 9.28
C ARG A 147 -16.32 -15.58 9.46
N GLY A 148 -15.26 -15.25 8.71
CA GLY A 148 -14.53 -14.00 8.77
C GLY A 148 -13.07 -14.16 9.17
N PRO A 149 -12.29 -13.07 9.10
CA PRO A 149 -10.87 -13.11 9.40
C PRO A 149 -10.61 -13.62 10.82
N ARG A 150 -9.76 -14.64 10.92
CA ARG A 150 -9.34 -15.24 12.18
C ARG A 150 -7.84 -15.53 12.11
N LEU A 151 -7.07 -14.72 12.77
CA LEU A 151 -5.63 -14.79 12.85
C LEU A 151 -5.22 -15.20 14.26
N TYR A 152 -4.11 -15.88 14.38
CA TYR A 152 -3.51 -16.19 15.67
C TYR A 152 -2.18 -15.46 15.79
N ASP A 153 -1.97 -14.82 16.93
CA ASP A 153 -0.66 -14.28 17.27
C ASP A 153 0.30 -15.38 17.75
N VAL A 154 1.55 -14.97 18.03
CA VAL A 154 2.61 -15.90 18.49
C VAL A 154 2.32 -16.50 19.87
N ASP A 155 1.43 -15.91 20.65
CA ASP A 155 0.98 -16.39 21.97
C ASP A 155 -0.30 -17.25 21.87
N GLY A 156 -0.83 -17.46 20.65
CA GLY A 156 -2.04 -18.25 20.37
C GLY A 156 -3.35 -17.48 20.63
N ILE A 157 -3.29 -16.15 20.79
CA ILE A 157 -4.46 -15.31 20.99
C ILE A 157 -5.12 -15.03 19.64
N VAL A 158 -6.45 -15.14 19.61
CA VAL A 158 -7.22 -14.88 18.38
C VAL A 158 -7.39 -13.39 18.15
N HIS A 159 -7.09 -12.97 16.91
CA HIS A 159 -7.27 -11.61 16.41
C HIS A 159 -8.18 -11.61 15.18
N SER A 160 -9.06 -10.61 15.06
CA SER A 160 -10.03 -10.48 13.96
C SER A 160 -9.44 -9.95 12.66
N GLY A 161 -8.13 -9.69 12.61
CA GLY A 161 -7.49 -9.00 11.48
C GLY A 161 -7.78 -7.49 11.41
N ARG A 162 -8.68 -6.97 12.26
CA ARG A 162 -8.98 -5.55 12.38
C ARG A 162 -9.47 -5.23 13.79
N GLY A 163 -8.61 -4.64 14.60
CA GLY A 163 -8.88 -4.23 15.96
C GLY A 163 -8.47 -2.78 16.23
N PRO A 164 -8.84 -2.22 17.39
CA PRO A 164 -8.37 -0.91 17.80
C PRO A 164 -6.86 -0.95 18.11
N LEU A 165 -6.11 0.04 17.62
CA LEU A 165 -4.72 0.23 17.98
C LEU A 165 -4.63 0.95 19.33
N ASP A 166 -3.73 0.52 20.21
CA ASP A 166 -3.45 1.24 21.47
C ASP A 166 -2.65 2.51 21.19
N VAL A 167 -3.36 3.60 20.93
CA VAL A 167 -2.77 4.91 20.61
C VAL A 167 -1.81 5.41 21.70
N ARG A 168 -2.12 5.12 22.98
CA ARG A 168 -1.26 5.55 24.09
C ARG A 168 0.08 4.81 24.08
N ALA A 169 0.04 3.50 23.90
CA ALA A 169 1.25 2.69 23.75
C ALA A 169 2.04 3.12 22.53
N GLU A 170 1.37 3.34 21.38
CA GLU A 170 2.04 3.80 20.17
C GLU A 170 2.76 5.15 20.39
N LEU A 171 2.11 6.15 20.96
CA LEU A 171 2.69 7.47 21.20
C LEU A 171 3.93 7.41 22.11
N SER A 172 4.04 6.42 22.99
CA SER A 172 5.23 6.26 23.83
C SER A 172 6.51 6.01 23.03
N HIS A 173 6.40 5.40 21.86
CA HIS A 173 7.54 5.15 20.96
C HIS A 173 8.02 6.40 20.20
N ALA A 174 7.23 7.48 20.20
CA ALA A 174 7.59 8.76 19.60
C ALA A 174 8.30 9.72 20.60
N ALA A 175 8.56 9.27 21.84
CA ALA A 175 9.12 10.13 22.87
C ALA A 175 10.46 10.77 22.44
N GLY A 176 10.53 12.10 22.51
CA GLY A 176 11.71 12.87 22.12
C GLY A 176 11.88 13.11 20.61
N ALA A 177 11.03 12.53 19.76
CA ALA A 177 11.05 12.83 18.34
C ALA A 177 10.28 14.11 18.00
N ASP A 178 10.74 14.87 17.00
CA ASP A 178 10.00 16.01 16.47
C ASP A 178 8.87 15.50 15.51
N PRO A 179 7.59 15.63 15.89
CA PRO A 179 6.48 15.21 15.02
C PRO A 179 6.45 15.98 13.69
N MET A 180 7.02 17.20 13.65
CA MET A 180 7.01 18.05 12.46
C MET A 180 8.20 17.80 11.53
N ALA A 181 9.17 16.96 11.91
CA ALA A 181 10.24 16.58 11.00
C ALA A 181 9.70 15.95 9.70
N PRO A 182 10.34 16.12 8.53
CA PRO A 182 9.97 15.43 7.31
C PRO A 182 9.89 13.91 7.51
N MET A 183 9.08 13.23 6.67
CA MET A 183 9.03 11.76 6.65
C MET A 183 10.42 11.16 6.47
N ALA A 184 10.71 10.08 7.18
CA ALA A 184 11.99 9.38 7.09
C ALA A 184 12.33 9.00 5.63
N GLY A 185 13.63 9.00 5.32
CA GLY A 185 14.11 8.77 3.95
C GLY A 185 13.77 7.40 3.37
N ASP A 186 13.56 6.41 4.22
CA ASP A 186 13.26 5.02 3.89
C ASP A 186 11.75 4.71 3.76
N GLY A 187 10.88 5.72 3.92
CA GLY A 187 9.46 5.61 3.59
C GLY A 187 9.26 5.16 2.14
N TYR A 188 8.25 4.31 1.90
CA TYR A 188 8.01 3.66 0.61
C TYR A 188 6.52 3.44 0.34
N VAL A 189 6.14 3.22 -0.91
CA VAL A 189 4.80 2.73 -1.25
C VAL A 189 4.75 1.25 -0.89
N ALA A 190 3.95 0.90 0.12
CA ALA A 190 3.88 -0.45 0.66
C ALA A 190 2.97 -1.35 -0.17
N HIS A 191 1.77 -0.85 -0.46
CA HIS A 191 0.79 -1.54 -1.29
C HIS A 191 -0.23 -0.56 -1.89
N LEU A 192 -0.91 -1.01 -2.92
CA LEU A 192 -2.15 -0.42 -3.41
C LEU A 192 -3.30 -1.40 -3.15
N HIS A 193 -4.44 -0.86 -2.77
CA HIS A 193 -5.69 -1.59 -2.66
C HIS A 193 -6.67 -1.05 -3.70
N PHE A 194 -7.19 -1.95 -4.54
CA PHE A 194 -8.10 -1.60 -5.63
C PHE A 194 -9.55 -2.01 -5.36
N LYS A 195 -10.48 -1.22 -5.83
CA LYS A 195 -11.86 -1.63 -6.09
C LYS A 195 -11.89 -2.17 -7.51
N VAL A 196 -12.26 -3.43 -7.68
CA VAL A 196 -12.34 -4.10 -8.99
C VAL A 196 -13.77 -4.55 -9.31
N ALA A 197 -14.07 -4.74 -10.59
CA ALA A 197 -15.39 -5.21 -11.04
C ALA A 197 -15.65 -6.67 -10.66
N ALA A 198 -14.60 -7.50 -10.65
CA ALA A 198 -14.62 -8.91 -10.28
C ALA A 198 -13.22 -9.34 -9.79
N LEU A 199 -13.16 -10.21 -8.76
CA LEU A 199 -11.87 -10.64 -8.18
C LEU A 199 -11.07 -11.52 -9.13
N GLU A 200 -11.65 -12.61 -9.65
CA GLU A 200 -10.91 -13.60 -10.44
C GLU A 200 -10.24 -13.03 -11.69
N PRO A 201 -10.88 -12.22 -12.55
CA PRO A 201 -10.20 -11.59 -13.67
C PRO A 201 -9.06 -10.67 -13.25
N ALA A 202 -9.22 -9.96 -12.12
CA ALA A 202 -8.19 -9.07 -11.61
C ALA A 202 -7.00 -9.86 -11.04
N LEU A 203 -7.24 -10.90 -10.25
CA LEU A 203 -6.21 -11.80 -9.73
C LEU A 203 -5.39 -12.40 -10.87
N ASN A 204 -6.05 -13.00 -11.88
CA ASN A 204 -5.39 -13.58 -13.03
C ASN A 204 -4.52 -12.57 -13.79
N TRP A 205 -4.97 -11.33 -13.89
CA TRP A 205 -4.21 -10.28 -14.56
C TRP A 205 -2.93 -9.93 -13.79
N PHE A 206 -3.03 -9.71 -12.47
CA PHE A 206 -1.88 -9.35 -11.63
C PHE A 206 -0.88 -10.52 -11.48
N GLU A 207 -1.34 -11.78 -11.54
CA GLU A 207 -0.45 -12.96 -11.59
C GLU A 207 0.47 -12.92 -12.82
N THR A 208 -0.01 -12.41 -13.97
CA THR A 208 0.84 -12.26 -15.16
C THR A 208 1.97 -11.24 -14.98
N LEU A 209 1.88 -10.36 -13.99
CA LEU A 209 2.94 -9.42 -13.63
C LEU A 209 3.94 -9.99 -12.62
N GLY A 210 3.63 -11.13 -11.99
CA GLY A 210 4.49 -11.79 -11.00
C GLY A 210 4.01 -11.63 -9.55
N PHE A 211 2.81 -11.12 -9.31
CA PHE A 211 2.16 -11.23 -8.00
C PHE A 211 1.69 -12.66 -7.76
N GLU A 212 1.59 -13.06 -6.51
CA GLU A 212 1.14 -14.39 -6.08
C GLU A 212 -0.08 -14.25 -5.17
N ARG A 213 -1.10 -15.05 -5.40
CA ARG A 213 -2.28 -15.10 -4.53
C ARG A 213 -1.86 -15.50 -3.12
N HIS A 214 -2.32 -14.74 -2.14
CA HIS A 214 -2.05 -14.99 -0.75
C HIS A 214 -3.35 -15.37 -0.01
N LEU A 215 -4.35 -14.51 -0.04
CA LEU A 215 -5.65 -14.73 0.57
C LEU A 215 -6.77 -14.37 -0.39
N THR A 216 -7.77 -15.26 -0.53
CA THR A 216 -8.99 -14.97 -1.29
C THR A 216 -10.19 -15.30 -0.43
N LEU A 217 -11.03 -14.32 -0.19
CA LEU A 217 -12.25 -14.41 0.62
C LEU A 217 -13.45 -14.01 -0.24
N ASP A 218 -13.89 -14.91 -1.12
CA ASP A 218 -14.96 -14.66 -2.09
C ASP A 218 -16.24 -14.16 -1.43
N GLY A 219 -16.64 -14.78 -0.30
CA GLY A 219 -17.83 -14.38 0.47
C GLY A 219 -17.76 -12.95 1.05
N TRP A 220 -16.55 -12.36 1.09
CA TRP A 220 -16.29 -11.00 1.56
C TRP A 220 -15.97 -10.05 0.42
N GLY A 221 -15.86 -10.57 -0.81
CA GLY A 221 -15.45 -9.81 -1.97
C GLY A 221 -14.06 -9.18 -1.80
N PHE A 222 -13.12 -9.91 -1.20
CA PHE A 222 -11.77 -9.45 -0.89
C PHE A 222 -10.73 -10.47 -1.30
N ALA A 223 -9.61 -9.99 -1.81
CA ALA A 223 -8.40 -10.79 -2.01
C ALA A 223 -7.15 -9.95 -1.81
N ASP A 224 -6.04 -10.59 -1.44
CA ASP A 224 -4.72 -9.99 -1.43
C ASP A 224 -3.67 -10.87 -2.11
N MET A 225 -2.55 -10.24 -2.48
CA MET A 225 -1.44 -10.86 -3.18
C MET A 225 -0.11 -10.39 -2.59
N GLY A 226 0.83 -11.33 -2.52
CA GLY A 226 2.24 -11.07 -2.24
C GLY A 226 3.04 -10.85 -3.52
N ALA A 227 4.30 -10.48 -3.37
CA ALA A 227 5.25 -10.31 -4.48
C ALA A 227 6.48 -11.22 -4.38
N GLY A 228 6.40 -12.29 -3.59
CA GLY A 228 7.44 -13.32 -3.44
C GLY A 228 8.01 -13.45 -2.04
N ALA A 229 8.14 -12.40 -1.25
CA ALA A 229 8.49 -12.52 0.15
C ALA A 229 7.33 -13.12 0.96
N PRO A 230 7.60 -13.97 1.94
CA PRO A 230 6.55 -14.63 2.72
C PRO A 230 5.79 -13.61 3.59
N ASN A 231 4.48 -13.83 3.74
CA ASN A 231 3.59 -13.03 4.59
C ASN A 231 3.57 -11.54 4.25
N THR A 232 3.78 -11.17 2.97
CA THR A 232 3.72 -9.78 2.53
C THR A 232 2.38 -9.47 1.87
N HIS A 233 1.82 -8.33 2.24
CA HIS A 233 0.64 -7.75 1.64
C HIS A 233 1.09 -6.65 0.68
N ARG A 234 1.19 -6.95 -0.63
CA ARG A 234 1.72 -6.00 -1.62
C ARG A 234 0.66 -5.44 -2.54
N LEU A 235 -0.43 -6.15 -2.68
CA LEU A 235 -1.56 -5.76 -3.49
C LEU A 235 -2.83 -6.30 -2.84
N ALA A 236 -3.85 -5.47 -2.72
CA ALA A 236 -5.18 -5.93 -2.32
C ALA A 236 -6.24 -5.50 -3.32
N MET A 237 -7.34 -6.21 -3.32
CA MET A 237 -8.48 -5.88 -4.15
C MET A 237 -9.80 -6.26 -3.51
N ASN A 238 -10.85 -5.51 -3.82
CA ASN A 238 -12.19 -5.79 -3.35
C ASN A 238 -13.25 -5.44 -4.39
N THR A 239 -14.46 -5.99 -4.20
CA THR A 239 -15.66 -5.70 -5.01
C THR A 239 -16.69 -4.88 -4.24
N TRP A 240 -16.27 -4.11 -3.24
CA TRP A 240 -17.18 -3.38 -2.33
C TRP A 240 -17.88 -2.18 -2.97
N ALA A 241 -17.39 -1.71 -4.11
CA ALA A 241 -18.13 -0.76 -4.94
C ALA A 241 -19.40 -1.36 -5.56
N GLY A 242 -19.53 -2.67 -5.52
CA GLY A 242 -20.55 -3.49 -6.17
C GLY A 242 -20.02 -4.17 -7.45
N PRO A 243 -20.66 -5.25 -7.89
CA PRO A 243 -20.21 -6.01 -9.06
C PRO A 243 -20.37 -5.18 -10.34
N ASN A 244 -19.48 -5.43 -11.30
CA ASN A 244 -19.52 -4.85 -12.65
C ASN A 244 -19.58 -3.32 -12.71
N ARG A 245 -18.96 -2.64 -11.73
CA ARG A 245 -18.87 -1.18 -11.74
C ARG A 245 -17.90 -0.70 -12.82
N PRO A 246 -18.21 0.42 -13.48
CA PRO A 246 -17.30 0.99 -14.46
C PRO A 246 -16.06 1.58 -13.78
N PRO A 247 -14.99 1.78 -14.56
CA PRO A 247 -13.83 2.54 -14.12
C PRO A 247 -14.21 3.97 -13.69
N MET A 248 -13.38 4.53 -12.84
CA MET A 248 -13.45 5.93 -12.41
C MET A 248 -13.47 6.86 -13.63
N PRO A 249 -14.37 7.87 -13.69
CA PRO A 249 -14.35 8.90 -14.72
C PRO A 249 -13.03 9.68 -14.74
N GLN A 250 -12.60 10.13 -15.92
CA GLN A 250 -11.33 10.84 -16.09
C GLN A 250 -11.28 12.22 -15.42
N ASP A 251 -12.43 12.79 -15.12
CA ASP A 251 -12.57 14.10 -14.44
C ASP A 251 -12.75 13.97 -12.92
N MET A 252 -12.67 12.76 -12.36
CA MET A 252 -12.78 12.52 -10.92
C MET A 252 -11.39 12.38 -10.30
N ALA A 253 -11.20 12.92 -9.07
CA ALA A 253 -10.00 12.71 -8.29
C ALA A 253 -9.75 11.21 -8.04
N GLY A 254 -8.50 10.77 -8.19
CA GLY A 254 -8.19 9.34 -8.08
C GLY A 254 -6.80 8.99 -8.58
N LEU A 255 -6.53 7.69 -8.57
CA LEU A 255 -5.32 7.11 -9.12
C LEU A 255 -5.40 7.09 -10.65
N VAL A 256 -4.43 7.70 -11.31
CA VAL A 256 -4.36 7.76 -12.77
C VAL A 256 -3.25 6.90 -13.37
N HIS A 257 -2.18 6.71 -12.60
CA HIS A 257 -1.05 5.88 -13.01
C HIS A 257 -0.30 5.35 -11.80
N TYR A 258 0.34 4.20 -11.96
CA TYR A 258 1.33 3.68 -11.01
C TYR A 258 2.46 2.97 -11.73
N GLU A 259 3.61 2.97 -11.08
CA GLU A 259 4.81 2.27 -11.53
C GLU A 259 5.03 1.00 -10.69
N LEU A 260 5.35 -0.11 -11.37
CA LEU A 260 5.90 -1.32 -10.76
C LEU A 260 7.36 -1.46 -11.15
N ILE A 261 8.17 -1.91 -10.21
CA ILE A 261 9.59 -2.17 -10.37
C ILE A 261 9.83 -3.66 -10.17
N ALA A 262 10.30 -4.33 -11.20
CA ALA A 262 10.69 -5.72 -11.12
C ALA A 262 12.16 -5.86 -10.73
N HIS A 263 12.43 -6.71 -9.77
CA HIS A 263 13.77 -7.03 -9.30
C HIS A 263 14.20 -8.37 -9.91
N GLY A 264 14.84 -8.31 -11.08
CA GLY A 264 15.26 -9.46 -11.89
C GLY A 264 14.40 -9.67 -13.14
N ASP A 265 14.62 -10.81 -13.81
CA ASP A 265 13.94 -11.13 -15.05
C ASP A 265 12.45 -11.33 -14.85
N LEU A 266 11.66 -10.64 -15.66
CA LEU A 266 10.22 -10.80 -15.71
C LEU A 266 9.82 -11.88 -16.71
N ALA A 267 8.88 -12.71 -16.30
CA ALA A 267 8.14 -13.55 -17.20
C ALA A 267 7.42 -12.72 -18.30
N ALA A 268 6.90 -13.37 -19.32
CA ALA A 268 6.08 -12.69 -20.31
C ALA A 268 4.89 -11.99 -19.64
N THR A 269 4.69 -10.70 -19.94
CA THR A 269 3.58 -9.90 -19.43
C THR A 269 2.61 -9.58 -20.57
N PRO A 270 1.70 -10.53 -20.94
CA PRO A 270 0.92 -10.48 -22.18
C PRO A 270 -0.01 -9.27 -22.28
N HIS A 271 -0.35 -8.66 -21.15
CA HIS A 271 -1.25 -7.51 -21.06
C HIS A 271 -0.55 -6.16 -21.15
N LEU A 272 0.78 -6.16 -21.16
CA LEU A 272 1.58 -4.96 -21.28
C LEU A 272 2.31 -4.91 -22.62
N ARG A 273 2.39 -3.73 -23.23
CA ARG A 273 3.13 -3.49 -24.46
C ARG A 273 4.51 -2.92 -24.15
N GLN A 274 5.53 -3.39 -24.85
CA GLN A 274 6.88 -2.81 -24.77
C GLN A 274 6.87 -1.38 -25.31
N ASP A 275 7.47 -0.46 -24.56
CA ASP A 275 7.64 0.94 -24.91
C ASP A 275 9.02 1.43 -24.41
N GLY A 276 10.02 1.36 -25.27
CA GLY A 276 11.43 1.57 -24.87
C GLY A 276 11.87 0.55 -23.84
N ASP A 277 12.41 1.04 -22.71
CA ASP A 277 12.92 0.21 -21.60
C ASP A 277 11.84 -0.21 -20.59
N VAL A 278 10.58 0.17 -20.81
CA VAL A 278 9.47 -0.14 -19.93
C VAL A 278 8.37 -0.89 -20.66
N ARG A 279 7.43 -1.45 -19.89
CA ARG A 279 6.19 -2.04 -20.43
C ARG A 279 5.00 -1.26 -19.88
N ARG A 280 4.00 -0.96 -20.72
CA ARG A 280 2.83 -0.16 -20.36
C ARG A 280 1.53 -0.85 -20.68
N GLY A 281 0.50 -0.56 -19.90
CA GLY A 281 -0.86 -1.08 -20.11
C GLY A 281 -1.87 -0.41 -19.22
N THR A 282 -3.02 -1.06 -19.12
CA THR A 282 -4.12 -0.65 -18.22
C THR A 282 -4.51 -1.87 -17.39
N ASP A 283 -4.67 -1.68 -16.10
CA ASP A 283 -5.07 -2.73 -15.18
C ASP A 283 -6.59 -2.98 -15.20
N PRO A 284 -7.08 -4.03 -14.51
CA PRO A 284 -8.50 -4.34 -14.46
C PRO A 284 -9.38 -3.31 -13.75
N ALA A 285 -8.79 -2.40 -12.99
CA ALA A 285 -9.50 -1.27 -12.36
C ALA A 285 -9.61 -0.06 -13.28
N GLY A 286 -8.96 -0.09 -14.46
CA GLY A 286 -8.94 0.98 -15.46
C GLY A 286 -7.79 1.97 -15.28
N VAL A 287 -6.78 1.64 -14.47
CA VAL A 287 -5.65 2.52 -14.15
C VAL A 287 -4.46 2.20 -15.06
N ALA A 288 -3.78 3.25 -15.54
CA ALA A 288 -2.56 3.08 -16.32
C ALA A 288 -1.41 2.52 -15.46
N VAL A 289 -0.63 1.61 -16.02
CA VAL A 289 0.51 0.98 -15.36
C VAL A 289 1.76 1.03 -16.21
N THR A 290 2.88 1.30 -15.58
CA THR A 290 4.21 1.13 -16.15
C THR A 290 4.98 0.11 -15.33
N LEU A 291 5.56 -0.87 -16.01
CA LEU A 291 6.44 -1.87 -15.40
C LEU A 291 7.85 -1.67 -15.95
N ARG A 292 8.80 -1.45 -15.06
CA ARG A 292 10.23 -1.38 -15.39
C ARG A 292 11.02 -2.42 -14.64
N THR A 293 12.16 -2.81 -15.18
CA THR A 293 13.12 -3.68 -14.50
C THR A 293 14.16 -2.81 -13.79
N ASP A 294 14.47 -3.14 -12.56
CA ASP A 294 15.62 -2.59 -11.85
C ASP A 294 16.88 -3.29 -12.39
N ILE A 295 17.78 -2.53 -13.01
CA ILE A 295 19.02 -3.04 -13.66
C ILE A 295 20.16 -3.03 -12.64
#